data_edebdd42e4afea368764113af211f75f
#
_entry.id   edebdd42e4afea368764113af211f75f
#
_cell.length_a   1.000
_cell.length_b   1.000
_cell.length_c   1.000
_cell.angle_alpha   90.00
_cell.angle_beta   90.00
_cell.angle_gamma   90.00
#
_symmetry.space_group_name_H-M   'P 1'
#
loop_
_entity.id
_entity.type
_entity.pdbx_description
1 polymer ?
#
loop_
_entity_poly.entity_id
_entity_poly.type
_entity_poly.pdbx_seq_one_letter_code
_entity_poly.pdbx_strand_id
1 'polypeptide(L)'
;MWVVSRYEAQVEILKDTDRFTADGGTEVLNASVVPEARELLAQSHIFTSLTMGTSDAHHARLRAPFAKFFSPQRIKALEPRLREYAESLVDGFAATRRADVIADVSYQLPLMVIRDVLGVPREDLARVQEWCIALADFVFSVVPPERQMGRLQQILAFEHYLSGLIARVTNY
;
A
#
# COMPACT_ATOMS: atom_id res chain seq x y z
N MET A 1 25.23 -1.69 -3.09
CA MET A 1 23.93 -2.39 -3.23
C MET A 1 24.08 -3.51 -4.24
N TRP A 2 23.64 -4.74 -3.92
CA TRP A 2 23.58 -5.86 -4.84
C TRP A 2 22.17 -5.96 -5.42
N VAL A 3 22.05 -6.21 -6.73
CA VAL A 3 20.77 -6.38 -7.42
C VAL A 3 20.71 -7.81 -7.95
N VAL A 4 19.69 -8.55 -7.54
CA VAL A 4 19.45 -9.93 -7.98
C VAL A 4 18.31 -9.93 -8.98
N SER A 5 18.60 -10.31 -10.25
CA SER A 5 17.63 -10.26 -11.35
C SER A 5 17.17 -11.64 -11.83
N ARG A 6 17.88 -12.72 -11.51
CA ARG A 6 17.47 -14.07 -11.89
C ARG A 6 16.36 -14.61 -10.99
N TYR A 7 15.31 -15.15 -11.59
CA TYR A 7 14.13 -15.67 -10.90
C TYR A 7 14.50 -16.71 -9.83
N GLU A 8 15.32 -17.70 -10.15
CA GLU A 8 15.69 -18.78 -9.22
C GLU A 8 16.44 -18.24 -8.01
N ALA A 9 17.35 -17.30 -8.23
CA ALA A 9 18.10 -16.66 -7.15
C ALA A 9 17.18 -15.79 -6.25
N GLN A 10 16.20 -15.10 -6.82
CA GLN A 10 15.20 -14.37 -6.03
C GLN A 10 14.36 -15.32 -5.19
N VAL A 11 13.91 -16.44 -5.77
CA VAL A 11 13.14 -17.46 -5.04
C VAL A 11 13.97 -18.08 -3.92
N GLU A 12 15.27 -18.36 -4.15
CA GLU A 12 16.17 -18.86 -3.11
C GLU A 12 16.29 -17.87 -1.95
N ILE A 13 16.59 -16.61 -2.24
CA ILE A 13 16.74 -15.55 -1.23
C ILE A 13 15.45 -15.37 -0.42
N LEU A 14 14.30 -15.30 -1.09
CA LEU A 14 13.00 -15.08 -0.43
C LEU A 14 12.54 -16.27 0.44
N LYS A 15 13.07 -17.48 0.21
CA LYS A 15 12.75 -18.67 0.99
C LYS A 15 13.73 -18.94 2.13
N ASP A 16 14.91 -18.41 2.04
CA ASP A 16 15.99 -18.66 3.00
C ASP A 16 16.05 -17.53 4.05
N THR A 17 15.15 -17.64 5.01
CA THR A 17 15.05 -16.68 6.11
C THR A 17 16.18 -16.81 7.15
N ASP A 18 16.98 -17.89 7.09
CA ASP A 18 18.12 -18.07 7.97
C ASP A 18 19.35 -17.25 7.54
N ARG A 19 19.54 -17.11 6.21
CA ARG A 19 20.66 -16.36 5.64
C ARG A 19 20.30 -14.93 5.24
N PHE A 20 19.03 -14.67 4.94
CA PHE A 20 18.55 -13.37 4.44
C PHE A 20 17.43 -12.84 5.31
N THR A 21 17.57 -11.60 5.75
CA THR A 21 16.52 -10.91 6.50
C THR A 21 16.01 -9.69 5.73
N ALA A 22 14.74 -9.33 5.96
CA ALA A 22 14.18 -8.08 5.51
C ALA A 22 14.42 -6.92 6.51
N ASP A 23 15.04 -7.21 7.67
CA ASP A 23 15.39 -6.19 8.64
C ASP A 23 16.34 -5.14 8.03
N GLY A 24 16.15 -3.88 8.42
CA GLY A 24 16.95 -2.76 7.89
C GLY A 24 16.31 -2.00 6.74
N GLY A 25 15.17 -2.46 6.20
CA GLY A 25 14.44 -1.70 5.16
C GLY A 25 14.05 -0.29 5.60
N THR A 26 13.67 -0.14 6.86
CA THR A 26 13.35 1.16 7.47
C THR A 26 14.60 2.04 7.70
N GLU A 27 15.77 1.46 7.91
CA GLU A 27 17.03 2.20 8.05
C GLU A 27 17.43 2.86 6.72
N VAL A 28 17.28 2.13 5.61
CA VAL A 28 17.53 2.67 4.27
C VAL A 28 16.58 3.84 3.97
N LEU A 29 15.31 3.71 4.34
CA LEU A 29 14.33 4.78 4.21
C LEU A 29 14.74 6.00 5.05
N ASN A 30 15.06 5.80 6.33
CA ASN A 30 15.50 6.86 7.24
C ASN A 30 16.74 7.60 6.75
N ALA A 31 17.69 6.88 6.13
CA ALA A 31 18.91 7.47 5.60
C ALA A 31 18.66 8.43 4.43
N SER A 32 17.57 8.25 3.68
CA SER A 32 17.21 9.08 2.53
C SER A 32 16.36 10.31 2.89
N VAL A 33 15.94 10.43 4.15
CA VAL A 33 15.03 11.50 4.61
C VAL A 33 15.83 12.65 5.22
N VAL A 34 15.47 13.88 4.83
CA VAL A 34 16.09 15.09 5.41
C VAL A 34 15.83 15.20 6.92
N PRO A 35 16.72 15.84 7.69
CA PRO A 35 16.61 15.90 9.15
C PRO A 35 15.25 16.41 9.64
N GLU A 36 14.71 17.44 9.02
CA GLU A 36 13.44 18.07 9.38
C GLU A 36 12.24 17.13 9.18
N ALA A 37 12.32 16.24 8.21
CA ALA A 37 11.27 15.28 7.92
C ALA A 37 11.34 14.01 8.79
N ARG A 38 12.47 13.75 9.47
CA ARG A 38 12.65 12.57 10.34
C ARG A 38 11.73 12.58 11.54
N GLU A 39 11.43 13.75 12.10
CA GLU A 39 10.49 13.86 13.22
C GLU A 39 9.07 13.44 12.82
N LEU A 40 8.63 13.80 11.61
CA LEU A 40 7.35 13.35 11.07
C LEU A 40 7.37 11.87 10.75
N LEU A 41 8.45 11.36 10.16
CA LEU A 41 8.60 9.95 9.86
C LEU A 41 8.54 9.10 11.13
N ALA A 42 9.16 9.56 12.22
CA ALA A 42 9.15 8.89 13.51
C ALA A 42 7.75 8.84 14.18
N GLN A 43 6.84 9.72 13.79
CA GLN A 43 5.45 9.71 14.26
C GLN A 43 4.57 8.72 13.49
N SER A 44 5.03 8.25 12.32
CA SER A 44 4.23 7.37 11.46
C SER A 44 4.26 5.92 11.94
N HIS A 45 3.10 5.39 12.28
CA HIS A 45 2.92 3.98 12.60
C HIS A 45 2.94 3.09 11.34
N ILE A 46 2.58 3.63 10.17
CA ILE A 46 2.65 2.88 8.91
C ILE A 46 4.07 2.36 8.70
N PHE A 47 5.08 3.21 8.84
CA PHE A 47 6.48 2.81 8.60
C PHE A 47 7.02 1.85 9.65
N THR A 48 6.57 1.92 10.91
CA THR A 48 6.94 0.96 11.95
C THR A 48 6.20 -0.37 11.84
N SER A 49 5.08 -0.40 11.10
CA SER A 49 4.23 -1.58 10.89
C SER A 49 4.33 -2.17 9.48
N LEU A 50 5.22 -1.63 8.61
CA LEU A 50 5.43 -2.19 7.29
C LEU A 50 5.97 -3.62 7.38
N THR A 51 5.22 -4.56 6.83
CA THR A 51 5.61 -5.97 6.81
C THR A 51 6.86 -6.23 5.96
N MET A 52 7.17 -5.34 5.01
CA MET A 52 8.30 -5.48 4.08
C MET A 52 9.68 -5.21 4.68
N GLY A 53 9.76 -4.75 5.92
CA GLY A 53 11.03 -4.40 6.58
C GLY A 53 11.15 -4.96 7.99
N THR A 54 10.44 -6.06 8.29
CA THR A 54 10.38 -6.63 9.65
C THR A 54 10.88 -8.07 9.66
N SER A 55 11.46 -8.48 10.79
CA SER A 55 11.90 -9.84 11.05
C SER A 55 10.76 -10.86 11.03
N ASP A 56 11.09 -12.15 10.82
CA ASP A 56 10.16 -13.24 10.59
C ASP A 56 9.05 -13.36 11.63
N ALA A 57 9.36 -13.29 12.92
CA ALA A 57 8.37 -13.39 13.99
C ALA A 57 7.40 -12.20 13.99
N HIS A 58 7.90 -10.98 13.78
CA HIS A 58 7.08 -9.78 13.71
C HIS A 58 6.25 -9.76 12.44
N HIS A 59 6.86 -10.09 11.29
CA HIS A 59 6.17 -10.23 10.02
C HIS A 59 5.03 -11.27 10.10
N ALA A 60 5.28 -12.46 10.65
CA ALA A 60 4.27 -13.51 10.81
C ALA A 60 3.08 -13.02 11.64
N ARG A 61 3.33 -12.30 12.74
CA ARG A 61 2.29 -11.74 13.60
C ARG A 61 1.43 -10.71 12.88
N LEU A 62 2.06 -9.80 12.11
CA LEU A 62 1.34 -8.79 11.34
C LEU A 62 0.56 -9.42 10.17
N ARG A 63 1.12 -10.42 9.50
CA ARG A 63 0.53 -11.06 8.32
C ARG A 63 -0.64 -11.99 8.66
N ALA A 64 -0.64 -12.61 9.85
CA ALA A 64 -1.63 -13.63 10.21
C ALA A 64 -3.11 -13.18 10.06
N PRO A 65 -3.53 -12.00 10.56
CA PRO A 65 -4.90 -11.52 10.36
C PRO A 65 -5.22 -11.26 8.88
N PHE A 66 -4.26 -10.73 8.10
CA PHE A 66 -4.45 -10.50 6.68
C PHE A 66 -4.60 -11.80 5.89
N ALA A 67 -3.78 -12.81 6.16
CA ALA A 67 -3.87 -14.12 5.50
C ALA A 67 -5.24 -14.77 5.69
N LYS A 68 -5.83 -14.63 6.89
CA LYS A 68 -7.18 -15.10 7.18
C LYS A 68 -8.25 -14.31 6.41
N PHE A 69 -8.08 -12.99 6.32
CA PHE A 69 -9.01 -12.11 5.62
C PHE A 69 -8.95 -12.29 4.11
N PHE A 70 -7.76 -12.44 3.52
CA PHE A 70 -7.52 -12.66 2.09
C PHE A 70 -7.43 -14.16 1.74
N SER A 71 -8.28 -15.00 2.34
CA SER A 71 -8.34 -16.41 2.00
C SER A 71 -8.78 -16.62 0.54
N PRO A 72 -8.36 -17.70 -0.14
CA PRO A 72 -8.74 -17.99 -1.52
C PRO A 72 -10.26 -17.97 -1.75
N GLN A 73 -11.03 -18.45 -0.78
CA GLN A 73 -12.49 -18.45 -0.85
C GLN A 73 -13.07 -17.02 -0.85
N ARG A 74 -12.54 -16.13 0.01
CA ARG A 74 -12.98 -14.73 0.06
C ARG A 74 -12.58 -13.95 -1.19
N ILE A 75 -11.36 -14.19 -1.72
CA ILE A 75 -10.91 -13.59 -2.98
C ILE A 75 -11.82 -14.04 -4.12
N LYS A 76 -12.16 -15.33 -4.20
CA LYS A 76 -13.09 -15.83 -5.22
C LYS A 76 -14.48 -15.19 -5.11
N ALA A 77 -14.95 -14.92 -3.91
CA ALA A 77 -16.21 -14.22 -3.69
C ALA A 77 -16.21 -12.76 -4.18
N LEU A 78 -15.05 -12.13 -4.32
CA LEU A 78 -14.92 -10.78 -4.89
C LEU A 78 -14.96 -10.76 -6.43
N GLU A 79 -14.77 -11.89 -7.11
CA GLU A 79 -14.67 -11.95 -8.57
C GLU A 79 -15.87 -11.30 -9.31
N PRO A 80 -17.13 -11.56 -8.94
CA PRO A 80 -18.27 -10.91 -9.60
C PRO A 80 -18.20 -9.37 -9.48
N ARG A 81 -17.84 -8.88 -8.31
CA ARG A 81 -17.70 -7.45 -8.05
C ARG A 81 -16.56 -6.80 -8.81
N LEU A 82 -15.43 -7.51 -8.90
CA LEU A 82 -14.28 -7.09 -9.71
C LEU A 82 -14.66 -6.97 -11.19
N ARG A 83 -15.45 -7.91 -11.70
CA ARG A 83 -15.95 -7.89 -13.07
C ARG A 83 -16.86 -6.70 -13.32
N GLU A 84 -17.84 -6.45 -12.45
CA GLU A 84 -18.71 -5.26 -12.51
C GLU A 84 -17.91 -3.97 -12.57
N TYR A 85 -16.87 -3.84 -11.72
CA TYR A 85 -16.01 -2.65 -11.74
C TYR A 85 -15.23 -2.51 -13.03
N ALA A 86 -14.63 -3.60 -13.51
CA ALA A 86 -13.87 -3.59 -14.77
C ALA A 86 -14.77 -3.22 -15.96
N GLU A 87 -15.98 -3.78 -16.04
CA GLU A 87 -16.98 -3.45 -17.06
C GLU A 87 -17.38 -1.98 -16.98
N SER A 88 -17.68 -1.47 -15.80
CA SER A 88 -18.03 -0.05 -15.58
C SER A 88 -16.90 0.91 -16.02
N LEU A 89 -15.63 0.56 -15.78
CA LEU A 89 -14.51 1.37 -16.22
C LEU A 89 -14.37 1.34 -17.73
N VAL A 90 -14.52 0.18 -18.36
CA VAL A 90 -14.48 0.04 -19.82
C VAL A 90 -15.60 0.82 -20.50
N ASP A 91 -16.83 0.76 -19.96
CA ASP A 91 -17.97 1.50 -20.46
C ASP A 91 -17.75 3.01 -20.41
N GLY A 92 -17.00 3.49 -19.41
CA GLY A 92 -16.66 4.91 -19.24
C GLY A 92 -15.91 5.51 -20.43
N PHE A 93 -15.10 4.74 -21.14
CA PHE A 93 -14.34 5.19 -22.30
C PHE A 93 -14.73 4.53 -23.63
N ALA A 94 -15.66 3.58 -23.62
CA ALA A 94 -16.09 2.85 -24.82
C ALA A 94 -16.56 3.77 -25.94
N ALA A 95 -17.28 4.84 -25.61
CA ALA A 95 -17.80 5.81 -26.59
C ALA A 95 -16.67 6.61 -27.28
N THR A 96 -15.60 6.93 -26.55
CA THR A 96 -14.46 7.71 -27.07
C THR A 96 -13.49 6.85 -27.88
N ARG A 97 -13.54 5.52 -27.68
CA ARG A 97 -12.58 4.52 -28.24
C ARG A 97 -11.11 4.86 -27.94
N ARG A 98 -10.86 5.59 -26.87
CA ARG A 98 -9.54 5.97 -26.39
C ARG A 98 -9.53 5.89 -24.87
N ALA A 99 -8.47 5.30 -24.32
CA ALA A 99 -8.27 5.19 -22.89
C ALA A 99 -6.79 5.43 -22.55
N ASP A 100 -6.54 6.08 -21.43
CA ASP A 100 -5.29 5.95 -20.70
C ASP A 100 -5.45 4.77 -19.73
N VAL A 101 -4.90 3.60 -20.11
CA VAL A 101 -5.07 2.37 -19.33
C VAL A 101 -4.56 2.52 -17.89
N ILE A 102 -3.56 3.37 -17.66
CA ILE A 102 -3.05 3.64 -16.32
C ILE A 102 -4.07 4.46 -15.52
N ALA A 103 -4.50 5.60 -16.05
CA ALA A 103 -5.39 6.51 -15.36
C ALA A 103 -6.81 5.95 -15.25
N ASP A 104 -7.34 5.38 -16.33
CA ASP A 104 -8.74 4.99 -16.44
C ASP A 104 -9.04 3.60 -15.86
N VAL A 105 -8.02 2.71 -15.76
CA VAL A 105 -8.22 1.33 -15.29
C VAL A 105 -7.29 0.96 -14.14
N SER A 106 -5.95 1.05 -14.36
CA SER A 106 -4.99 0.46 -13.43
C SER A 106 -4.94 1.14 -12.06
N TYR A 107 -5.21 2.44 -12.00
CA TYR A 107 -5.39 3.15 -10.74
C TYR A 107 -6.78 2.96 -10.13
N GLN A 108 -7.82 2.95 -10.96
CA GLN A 108 -9.20 2.96 -10.47
C GLN A 108 -9.62 1.61 -9.90
N LEU A 109 -9.35 0.52 -10.62
CA LEU A 109 -9.86 -0.82 -10.25
C LEU A 109 -9.36 -1.28 -8.87
N PRO A 110 -8.07 -1.22 -8.52
CA PRO A 110 -7.60 -1.59 -7.18
C PRO A 110 -8.19 -0.72 -6.07
N LEU A 111 -8.38 0.58 -6.33
CA LEU A 111 -8.97 1.50 -5.35
C LEU A 111 -10.45 1.16 -5.05
N MET A 112 -11.21 0.81 -6.09
CA MET A 112 -12.61 0.39 -5.91
C MET A 112 -12.70 -0.89 -5.07
N VAL A 113 -11.75 -1.83 -5.27
CA VAL A 113 -11.66 -3.07 -4.49
C VAL A 113 -11.27 -2.79 -3.05
N ILE A 114 -10.20 -2.03 -2.83
CA ILE A 114 -9.74 -1.68 -1.48
C ILE A 114 -10.79 -0.89 -0.71
N ARG A 115 -11.52 0.01 -1.38
CA ARG A 115 -12.67 0.69 -0.79
C ARG A 115 -13.66 -0.29 -0.16
N ASP A 116 -14.09 -1.28 -0.94
CA ASP A 116 -15.10 -2.26 -0.48
C ASP A 116 -14.54 -3.14 0.64
N VAL A 117 -13.25 -3.51 0.55
CA VAL A 117 -12.56 -4.31 1.56
C VAL A 117 -12.39 -3.56 2.88
N LEU A 118 -12.05 -2.27 2.84
CA LEU A 118 -11.78 -1.45 4.01
C LEU A 118 -13.02 -0.64 4.49
N GLY A 119 -14.12 -0.66 3.74
CA GLY A 119 -15.30 0.13 4.06
C GLY A 119 -15.09 1.64 3.89
N VAL A 120 -14.22 2.05 2.97
CA VAL A 120 -13.96 3.48 2.70
C VAL A 120 -15.17 4.09 2.00
N PRO A 121 -15.74 5.22 2.48
CA PRO A 121 -16.80 5.95 1.81
C PRO A 121 -16.40 6.36 0.38
N ARG A 122 -17.38 6.37 -0.54
CA ARG A 122 -17.13 6.69 -1.95
C ARG A 122 -16.59 8.12 -2.14
N GLU A 123 -17.08 9.04 -1.35
CA GLU A 123 -16.67 10.44 -1.32
C GLU A 123 -15.21 10.66 -0.90
N ASP A 124 -14.63 9.71 -0.17
CA ASP A 124 -13.26 9.79 0.31
C ASP A 124 -12.23 9.18 -0.66
N LEU A 125 -12.67 8.52 -1.73
CA LEU A 125 -11.80 7.76 -2.63
C LEU A 125 -10.68 8.60 -3.24
N ALA A 126 -10.99 9.79 -3.74
CA ALA A 126 -9.98 10.66 -4.36
C ALA A 126 -8.88 11.03 -3.36
N ARG A 127 -9.27 11.36 -2.13
CA ARG A 127 -8.34 11.69 -1.05
C ARG A 127 -7.50 10.50 -0.63
N VAL A 128 -8.12 9.32 -0.50
CA VAL A 128 -7.40 8.07 -0.19
C VAL A 128 -6.40 7.74 -1.30
N GLN A 129 -6.76 7.95 -2.56
CA GLN A 129 -5.86 7.78 -3.69
C GLN A 129 -4.61 8.67 -3.59
N GLU A 130 -4.77 9.96 -3.29
CA GLU A 130 -3.65 10.89 -3.11
C GLU A 130 -2.70 10.42 -2.00
N TRP A 131 -3.25 9.96 -0.88
CA TRP A 131 -2.48 9.43 0.23
C TRP A 131 -1.75 8.12 -0.12
N CYS A 132 -2.40 7.22 -0.85
CA CYS A 132 -1.77 5.99 -1.33
C CYS A 132 -0.60 6.29 -2.29
N ILE A 133 -0.74 7.29 -3.16
CA ILE A 133 0.35 7.76 -4.04
C ILE A 133 1.50 8.32 -3.19
N ALA A 134 1.20 9.13 -2.16
CA ALA A 134 2.22 9.68 -1.27
C ALA A 134 3.01 8.57 -0.56
N LEU A 135 2.31 7.55 -0.07
CA LEU A 135 2.92 6.37 0.57
C LEU A 135 3.77 5.57 -0.43
N ALA A 136 3.25 5.31 -1.62
CA ALA A 136 3.97 4.58 -2.67
C ALA A 136 5.25 5.33 -3.10
N ASP A 137 5.19 6.64 -3.24
CA ASP A 137 6.36 7.47 -3.55
C ASP A 137 7.45 7.29 -2.48
N PHE A 138 7.08 7.30 -1.20
CA PHE A 138 8.03 7.11 -0.10
C PHE A 138 8.63 5.71 -0.03
N VAL A 139 7.84 4.68 -0.32
CA VAL A 139 8.26 3.27 -0.20
C VAL A 139 9.07 2.81 -1.41
N PHE A 140 8.69 3.24 -2.61
CA PHE A 140 9.22 2.69 -3.86
C PHE A 140 10.07 3.66 -4.68
N SER A 141 10.17 4.93 -4.26
CA SER A 141 10.88 5.96 -5.02
C SER A 141 11.80 6.76 -4.11
N VAL A 142 12.72 7.50 -4.72
CA VAL A 142 13.52 8.51 -4.02
C VAL A 142 12.74 9.83 -4.08
N VAL A 143 12.13 10.21 -2.96
CA VAL A 143 11.40 11.49 -2.87
C VAL A 143 12.38 12.66 -2.75
N PRO A 144 12.33 13.65 -3.65
CA PRO A 144 13.17 14.83 -3.56
C PRO A 144 12.98 15.57 -2.22
N PRO A 145 14.07 16.13 -1.64
CA PRO A 145 14.06 16.75 -0.31
C PRO A 145 12.90 17.75 -0.10
N GLU A 146 12.66 18.61 -1.07
CA GLU A 146 11.63 19.65 -1.05
C GLU A 146 10.20 19.11 -1.03
N ARG A 147 10.00 17.84 -1.38
CA ARG A 147 8.69 17.17 -1.41
C ARG A 147 8.45 16.27 -0.20
N GLN A 148 9.49 15.93 0.56
CA GLN A 148 9.40 14.95 1.64
C GLN A 148 8.42 15.36 2.73
N MET A 149 8.49 16.60 3.21
CA MET A 149 7.60 17.12 4.25
C MET A 149 6.13 17.01 3.85
N GLY A 150 5.78 17.47 2.65
CA GLY A 150 4.40 17.42 2.16
C GLY A 150 3.89 15.98 2.01
N ARG A 151 4.73 15.06 1.53
CA ARG A 151 4.36 13.64 1.42
C ARG A 151 4.17 12.98 2.78
N LEU A 152 5.02 13.24 3.76
CA LEU A 152 4.87 12.72 5.12
C LEU A 152 3.61 13.25 5.81
N GLN A 153 3.28 14.53 5.64
CA GLN A 153 2.03 15.09 6.13
C GLN A 153 0.80 14.37 5.55
N GLN A 154 0.83 14.05 4.25
CA GLN A 154 -0.23 13.27 3.60
C GLN A 154 -0.33 11.85 4.19
N ILE A 155 0.80 11.20 4.46
CA ILE A 155 0.84 9.86 5.07
C ILE A 155 0.29 9.88 6.50
N LEU A 156 0.66 10.86 7.33
CA LEU A 156 0.11 11.02 8.68
C LEU A 156 -1.40 11.32 8.66
N ALA A 157 -1.87 12.13 7.70
CA ALA A 157 -3.29 12.36 7.50
C ALA A 157 -4.04 11.07 7.12
N PHE A 158 -3.41 10.21 6.32
CA PHE A 158 -3.95 8.89 5.99
C PHE A 158 -4.04 7.98 7.22
N GLU A 159 -3.01 7.94 8.06
CA GLU A 159 -3.04 7.18 9.32
C GLU A 159 -4.16 7.64 10.24
N HIS A 160 -4.30 8.95 10.40
CA HIS A 160 -5.37 9.52 11.22
C HIS A 160 -6.75 9.14 10.67
N TYR A 161 -6.93 9.21 9.37
CA TYR A 161 -8.18 8.79 8.71
C TYR A 161 -8.48 7.31 8.93
N LEU A 162 -7.50 6.42 8.75
CA LEU A 162 -7.66 4.98 8.99
C LEU A 162 -7.99 4.68 10.45
N SER A 163 -7.34 5.36 11.39
CA SER A 163 -7.64 5.24 12.82
C SER A 163 -9.09 5.63 13.13
N GLY A 164 -9.58 6.68 12.48
CA GLY A 164 -10.99 7.10 12.58
C GLY A 164 -11.97 6.08 11.98
N LEU A 165 -11.60 5.40 10.88
CA LEU A 165 -12.40 4.32 10.32
C LEU A 165 -12.49 3.13 11.29
N ILE A 166 -11.35 2.70 11.83
CA ILE A 166 -11.27 1.59 12.79
C ILE A 166 -12.12 1.88 14.02
N ALA A 167 -12.00 3.08 14.59
CA ALA A 167 -12.78 3.47 15.76
C ALA A 167 -14.29 3.41 15.53
N ARG A 168 -14.75 3.75 14.34
CA ARG A 168 -16.17 3.64 13.95
C ARG A 168 -16.67 2.20 13.90
N VAL A 169 -15.83 1.26 13.46
CA VAL A 169 -16.21 -0.16 13.34
C VAL A 169 -16.11 -0.90 14.67
N THR A 170 -15.20 -0.49 15.56
CA THR A 170 -15.01 -1.14 16.88
C THR A 170 -16.03 -0.69 17.95
N ASN A 171 -16.75 0.40 17.72
CA ASN A 171 -17.79 0.91 18.64
C ASN A 171 -19.21 0.36 18.30
N TYR A 172 -19.32 -0.66 17.46
CA TYR A 172 -20.50 -1.47 17.20
C TYR A 172 -20.30 -2.89 17.75
#